data_09ceb29a57db94e046e8403348c99ee4
#
_entry.id   09ceb29a57db94e046e8403348c99ee4
#
_cell.length_a   1.000
_cell.length_b   1.000
_cell.length_c   1.000
_cell.angle_alpha   90.00
_cell.angle_beta   90.00
_cell.angle_gamma   90.00
#
_symmetry.space_group_name_H-M   'P 1'
#
loop_
_entity.id
_entity.type
_entity.pdbx_description
1 polymer ?
#
loop_
_entity_poly.entity_id
_entity_poly.type
_entity_poly.pdbx_seq_one_letter_code
_entity_poly.pdbx_strand_id
1 'polypeptide(L)'
;MPKISVIVPIYNAEKYLERCVKSLIAQTFHDIEILLIDDGSTDASSMLCARLKKEDSRIRILHKPNGGLSSARNAGLLAASGAFIGFVDADDTVSPTFFETLLQKIEQYHCDFVFCDLIRIESGKPPTLRSASLHGGYYDKRKIKRCVFPQLIMRDDLEYGPLLSVCVCLYRTSFLKEHDLRFDETVRYSEDNLFSACAGYRAASFFYLKGQGLYEYHRNPGSITTTHKADAWESYKRMHQKLCALFQNCPEYDFSRQLDLHIIHYACAALGGVCALPKVEQKSKIDRILNDEALKRALQNRPVRHIPFKLAIQLLCMQYRCTPLMCLWLQRREHYA
;
A
#
# COMPACT_ATOMS: atom_id res chain seq x y z
N MET A 1 -16.56 -20.51 -14.20
CA MET A 1 -15.42 -19.80 -13.54
C MET A 1 -16.00 -18.56 -12.89
N PRO A 2 -15.61 -18.21 -11.68
CA PRO A 2 -16.13 -17.03 -10.99
C PRO A 2 -15.80 -15.75 -11.76
N LYS A 3 -16.63 -14.74 -11.57
CA LYS A 3 -16.39 -13.42 -12.18
C LYS A 3 -15.25 -12.68 -11.50
N ILE A 4 -15.19 -12.77 -10.15
CA ILE A 4 -14.18 -12.07 -9.32
C ILE A 4 -13.46 -13.08 -8.44
N SER A 5 -12.13 -12.99 -8.37
CA SER A 5 -11.31 -13.64 -7.34
C SER A 5 -10.94 -12.61 -6.28
N VAL A 6 -11.33 -12.86 -5.03
CA VAL A 6 -10.98 -12.04 -3.87
C VAL A 6 -9.84 -12.70 -3.13
N ILE A 7 -8.67 -12.07 -3.10
CA ILE A 7 -7.45 -12.59 -2.46
C ILE A 7 -7.35 -11.99 -1.05
N VAL A 8 -7.31 -12.87 -0.04
CA VAL A 8 -7.18 -12.51 1.37
C VAL A 8 -5.88 -13.11 1.90
N PRO A 9 -4.79 -12.33 2.00
CA PRO A 9 -3.55 -12.77 2.63
C PRO A 9 -3.74 -12.86 4.14
N ILE A 10 -3.30 -13.98 4.76
CA ILE A 10 -3.51 -14.26 6.18
C ILE A 10 -2.19 -14.64 6.82
N TYR A 11 -1.84 -13.98 7.92
CA TYR A 11 -0.77 -14.35 8.82
C TYR A 11 -1.08 -13.89 10.23
N ASN A 12 -1.33 -14.82 11.15
CA ASN A 12 -1.64 -14.56 12.56
C ASN A 12 -2.78 -13.53 12.73
N ALA A 13 -3.90 -13.77 12.06
CA ALA A 13 -5.06 -12.87 12.00
C ALA A 13 -6.29 -13.41 12.76
N GLU A 14 -6.14 -14.35 13.69
CA GLU A 14 -7.24 -15.06 14.37
C GLU A 14 -8.30 -14.13 14.96
N LYS A 15 -7.90 -12.94 15.42
CA LYS A 15 -8.79 -11.94 16.04
C LYS A 15 -9.71 -11.22 15.06
N TYR A 16 -9.32 -11.17 13.79
CA TYR A 16 -9.95 -10.29 12.80
C TYR A 16 -10.55 -11.04 11.63
N LEU A 17 -9.96 -12.19 11.27
CA LEU A 17 -10.26 -12.95 10.06
C LEU A 17 -11.74 -13.29 9.90
N GLU A 18 -12.43 -13.67 10.99
CA GLU A 18 -13.85 -14.03 10.91
C GLU A 18 -14.71 -12.83 10.46
N ARG A 19 -14.46 -11.64 11.00
CA ARG A 19 -15.15 -10.41 10.60
C ARG A 19 -14.89 -10.08 9.14
N CYS A 20 -13.63 -10.17 8.70
CA CYS A 20 -13.24 -9.94 7.32
C CYS A 20 -13.99 -10.88 6.37
N VAL A 21 -13.89 -12.19 6.58
CA VAL A 21 -14.52 -13.19 5.69
C VAL A 21 -16.05 -13.10 5.70
N LYS A 22 -16.69 -12.81 6.84
CA LYS A 22 -18.13 -12.56 6.90
C LYS A 22 -18.56 -11.37 6.04
N SER A 23 -17.76 -10.30 5.96
CA SER A 23 -18.04 -9.17 5.07
C SER A 23 -17.96 -9.55 3.58
N LEU A 24 -17.12 -10.53 3.24
CA LEU A 24 -17.01 -11.09 1.88
C LEU A 24 -18.16 -12.05 1.56
N ILE A 25 -18.58 -12.87 2.51
CA ILE A 25 -19.74 -13.76 2.37
C ILE A 25 -21.02 -12.95 2.12
N ALA A 26 -21.15 -11.80 2.81
CA ALA A 26 -22.31 -10.90 2.75
C ALA A 26 -22.33 -9.98 1.50
N GLN A 27 -21.46 -10.15 0.53
CA GLN A 27 -21.48 -9.34 -0.69
C GLN A 27 -22.75 -9.59 -1.51
N THR A 28 -23.33 -8.50 -2.03
CA THR A 28 -24.53 -8.55 -2.91
C THR A 28 -24.20 -9.20 -4.26
N PHE A 29 -22.98 -9.10 -4.74
CA PHE A 29 -22.50 -9.80 -5.92
C PHE A 29 -21.97 -11.19 -5.54
N HIS A 30 -22.65 -12.28 -5.98
CA HIS A 30 -22.40 -13.63 -5.50
C HIS A 30 -21.42 -14.43 -6.37
N ASP A 31 -21.17 -14.05 -7.62
CA ASP A 31 -20.26 -14.78 -8.53
C ASP A 31 -18.79 -14.46 -8.23
N ILE A 32 -18.37 -14.77 -7.00
CA ILE A 32 -17.02 -14.57 -6.48
C ILE A 32 -16.43 -15.86 -5.95
N GLU A 33 -15.12 -16.04 -6.05
CA GLU A 33 -14.35 -16.96 -5.22
C GLU A 33 -13.56 -16.16 -4.16
N ILE A 34 -13.44 -16.71 -2.96
CA ILE A 34 -12.70 -16.11 -1.84
C ILE A 34 -11.49 -16.99 -1.59
N LEU A 35 -10.30 -16.47 -1.92
CA LEU A 35 -9.02 -17.15 -1.78
C LEU A 35 -8.36 -16.77 -0.47
N LEU A 36 -8.47 -17.60 0.55
CA LEU A 36 -7.81 -17.45 1.83
C LEU A 36 -6.38 -17.99 1.71
N ILE A 37 -5.39 -17.10 1.71
CA ILE A 37 -3.97 -17.47 1.54
C ILE A 37 -3.31 -17.46 2.92
N ASP A 38 -3.22 -18.60 3.56
CA ASP A 38 -2.57 -18.74 4.85
C ASP A 38 -1.04 -18.85 4.67
N ASP A 39 -0.36 -17.77 4.99
CA ASP A 39 1.08 -17.60 4.87
C ASP A 39 1.84 -18.18 6.08
N GLY A 40 1.49 -19.40 6.49
CA GLY A 40 2.16 -20.12 7.57
C GLY A 40 1.82 -19.56 8.95
N SER A 41 0.54 -19.28 9.23
CA SER A 41 0.09 -18.81 10.55
C SER A 41 0.41 -19.82 11.65
N THR A 42 0.77 -19.28 12.82
CA THR A 42 1.10 -20.05 14.04
C THR A 42 0.04 -19.94 15.13
N ASP A 43 -0.97 -19.09 14.93
CA ASP A 43 -2.15 -18.92 15.77
C ASP A 43 -3.33 -19.77 15.28
N ALA A 44 -4.55 -19.50 15.75
CA ALA A 44 -5.76 -20.23 15.32
C ALA A 44 -6.28 -19.86 13.91
N SER A 45 -5.60 -19.01 13.13
CA SER A 45 -6.05 -18.57 11.81
C SER A 45 -6.30 -19.73 10.85
N SER A 46 -5.42 -20.73 10.79
CA SER A 46 -5.58 -21.91 9.94
C SER A 46 -6.84 -22.72 10.26
N MET A 47 -7.12 -22.93 11.56
CA MET A 47 -8.35 -23.63 12.00
C MET A 47 -9.60 -22.83 11.65
N LEU A 48 -9.52 -21.50 11.79
CA LEU A 48 -10.60 -20.59 11.45
C LEU A 48 -10.90 -20.60 9.94
N CYS A 49 -9.87 -20.61 9.09
CA CYS A 49 -10.04 -20.80 7.65
C CYS A 49 -10.79 -22.09 7.33
N ALA A 50 -10.40 -23.21 7.95
CA ALA A 50 -11.05 -24.50 7.74
C ALA A 50 -12.52 -24.52 8.19
N ARG A 51 -12.86 -23.81 9.28
CA ARG A 51 -14.25 -23.62 9.74
C ARG A 51 -15.05 -22.79 8.72
N LEU A 52 -14.55 -21.63 8.33
CA LEU A 52 -15.23 -20.72 7.41
C LEU A 52 -15.47 -21.33 6.03
N LYS A 53 -14.53 -22.17 5.55
CA LYS A 53 -14.72 -22.93 4.31
C LYS A 53 -15.93 -23.90 4.35
N LYS A 54 -16.30 -24.40 5.53
CA LYS A 54 -17.50 -25.25 5.69
C LYS A 54 -18.79 -24.43 5.66
N GLU A 55 -18.72 -23.14 5.97
CA GLU A 55 -19.87 -22.23 5.98
C GLU A 55 -20.21 -21.70 4.57
N ASP A 56 -19.20 -21.56 3.68
CA ASP A 56 -19.42 -21.03 2.32
C ASP A 56 -18.55 -21.75 1.28
N SER A 57 -19.21 -22.34 0.28
CA SER A 57 -18.54 -23.11 -0.80
C SER A 57 -17.68 -22.26 -1.73
N ARG A 58 -17.84 -20.94 -1.76
CA ARG A 58 -17.03 -20.01 -2.54
C ARG A 58 -15.61 -19.84 -1.96
N ILE A 59 -15.37 -20.29 -0.72
CA ILE A 59 -14.09 -20.19 -0.04
C ILE A 59 -13.16 -21.32 -0.49
N ARG A 60 -11.97 -20.92 -0.92
CA ARG A 60 -10.83 -21.80 -1.20
C ARG A 60 -9.67 -21.40 -0.30
N ILE A 61 -8.96 -22.38 0.23
CA ILE A 61 -7.82 -22.16 1.13
C ILE A 61 -6.55 -22.61 0.42
N LEU A 62 -5.50 -21.81 0.52
CA LEU A 62 -4.16 -22.14 0.11
C LEU A 62 -3.23 -21.94 1.30
N HIS A 63 -2.61 -23.02 1.79
CA HIS A 63 -1.58 -22.97 2.82
C HIS A 63 -0.19 -22.94 2.18
N LYS A 64 0.70 -22.09 2.68
CA LYS A 64 2.08 -22.01 2.23
C LYS A 64 3.03 -21.69 3.39
N PRO A 65 4.31 -22.05 3.27
CA PRO A 65 5.32 -21.53 4.21
C PRO A 65 5.34 -20.01 4.23
N ASN A 66 5.61 -19.41 5.40
CA ASN A 66 5.65 -17.96 5.54
C ASN A 66 6.68 -17.34 4.57
N GLY A 67 6.22 -16.44 3.72
CA GLY A 67 7.01 -15.68 2.75
C GLY A 67 6.70 -14.18 2.79
N GLY A 68 5.78 -13.75 3.68
CA GLY A 68 5.34 -12.37 3.82
C GLY A 68 4.20 -11.96 2.89
N LEU A 69 3.67 -10.77 3.11
CA LEU A 69 2.45 -10.25 2.48
C LEU A 69 2.51 -10.28 0.94
N SER A 70 3.62 -9.82 0.35
CA SER A 70 3.85 -9.86 -1.11
C SER A 70 3.75 -11.28 -1.66
N SER A 71 4.38 -12.24 -0.98
CA SER A 71 4.39 -13.65 -1.38
C SER A 71 2.99 -14.28 -1.27
N ALA A 72 2.24 -13.95 -0.22
CA ALA A 72 0.86 -14.40 -0.05
C ALA A 72 -0.05 -13.83 -1.16
N ARG A 73 0.03 -12.54 -1.46
CA ARG A 73 -0.73 -11.93 -2.55
C ARG A 73 -0.37 -12.52 -3.92
N ASN A 74 0.92 -12.78 -4.19
CA ASN A 74 1.36 -13.44 -5.42
C ASN A 74 0.83 -14.86 -5.53
N ALA A 75 0.83 -15.64 -4.46
CA ALA A 75 0.24 -16.98 -4.44
C ALA A 75 -1.27 -16.93 -4.76
N GLY A 76 -1.96 -15.91 -4.24
CA GLY A 76 -3.36 -15.63 -4.58
C GLY A 76 -3.55 -15.27 -6.05
N LEU A 77 -2.69 -14.42 -6.64
CA LEU A 77 -2.71 -14.08 -8.07
C LEU A 77 -2.55 -15.31 -8.97
N LEU A 78 -1.69 -16.26 -8.59
CA LEU A 78 -1.48 -17.51 -9.33
C LEU A 78 -2.68 -18.46 -9.22
N ALA A 79 -3.37 -18.48 -8.07
CA ALA A 79 -4.51 -19.36 -7.81
C ALA A 79 -5.85 -18.79 -8.33
N ALA A 80 -5.89 -17.50 -8.65
CA ALA A 80 -7.08 -16.78 -9.07
C ALA A 80 -7.56 -17.24 -10.45
N SER A 81 -8.87 -17.51 -10.57
CA SER A 81 -9.51 -17.95 -11.81
C SER A 81 -10.52 -16.95 -12.37
N GLY A 82 -10.84 -15.89 -11.63
CA GLY A 82 -11.79 -14.85 -12.01
C GLY A 82 -11.29 -13.91 -13.11
N ALA A 83 -12.25 -13.32 -13.83
CA ALA A 83 -11.97 -12.28 -14.83
C ALA A 83 -11.47 -10.99 -14.20
N PHE A 84 -11.75 -10.78 -12.91
CA PHE A 84 -11.32 -9.64 -12.13
C PHE A 84 -10.71 -10.10 -10.79
N ILE A 85 -9.79 -9.29 -10.25
CA ILE A 85 -9.10 -9.58 -9.00
C ILE A 85 -9.24 -8.38 -8.05
N GLY A 86 -9.66 -8.67 -6.81
CA GLY A 86 -9.63 -7.76 -5.68
C GLY A 86 -8.78 -8.32 -4.54
N PHE A 87 -8.22 -7.44 -3.73
CA PHE A 87 -7.48 -7.78 -2.52
C PHE A 87 -8.22 -7.25 -1.29
N VAL A 88 -8.25 -8.02 -0.22
CA VAL A 88 -8.80 -7.58 1.08
C VAL A 88 -7.88 -8.08 2.18
N ASP A 89 -7.37 -7.18 3.00
CA ASP A 89 -6.51 -7.56 4.11
C ASP A 89 -7.33 -8.22 5.23
N ALA A 90 -6.77 -9.25 5.88
CA ALA A 90 -7.48 -10.12 6.81
C ALA A 90 -8.00 -9.42 8.09
N ASP A 91 -7.55 -8.20 8.34
CA ASP A 91 -7.98 -7.37 9.48
C ASP A 91 -8.98 -6.26 9.10
N ASP A 92 -9.35 -6.14 7.81
CA ASP A 92 -10.27 -5.14 7.28
C ASP A 92 -11.65 -5.73 6.93
N THR A 93 -12.59 -4.87 6.53
CA THR A 93 -13.93 -5.25 6.07
C THR A 93 -14.33 -4.44 4.84
N VAL A 94 -15.32 -4.93 4.10
CA VAL A 94 -15.85 -4.24 2.92
C VAL A 94 -17.36 -4.07 3.04
N SER A 95 -17.90 -2.97 2.48
CA SER A 95 -19.34 -2.76 2.43
C SER A 95 -20.04 -3.87 1.60
N PRO A 96 -21.31 -4.20 1.87
CA PRO A 96 -22.02 -5.27 1.14
C PRO A 96 -22.06 -5.09 -0.38
N THR A 97 -21.95 -3.86 -0.89
CA THR A 97 -22.02 -3.54 -2.30
C THR A 97 -20.65 -3.26 -2.93
N PHE A 98 -19.56 -3.53 -2.22
CA PHE A 98 -18.21 -3.17 -2.67
C PHE A 98 -17.88 -3.74 -4.05
N PHE A 99 -17.92 -5.05 -4.20
CA PHE A 99 -17.58 -5.68 -5.49
C PHE A 99 -18.60 -5.40 -6.58
N GLU A 100 -19.89 -5.34 -6.28
CA GLU A 100 -20.93 -5.00 -7.24
C GLU A 100 -20.71 -3.60 -7.83
N THR A 101 -20.44 -2.62 -6.97
CA THR A 101 -20.21 -1.22 -7.38
C THR A 101 -18.96 -1.07 -8.23
N LEU A 102 -17.85 -1.70 -7.84
CA LEU A 102 -16.60 -1.67 -8.62
C LEU A 102 -16.75 -2.40 -9.95
N LEU A 103 -17.42 -3.57 -9.95
CA LEU A 103 -17.66 -4.36 -11.15
C LEU A 103 -18.52 -3.60 -12.16
N GLN A 104 -19.59 -2.96 -11.70
CA GLN A 104 -20.44 -2.15 -12.57
C GLN A 104 -19.62 -1.08 -13.31
N LYS A 105 -18.68 -0.42 -12.63
CA LYS A 105 -17.87 0.65 -13.25
C LYS A 105 -16.79 0.10 -14.18
N ILE A 106 -16.11 -0.97 -13.81
CA ILE A 106 -15.06 -1.54 -14.67
C ILE A 106 -15.64 -2.12 -15.98
N GLU A 107 -16.86 -2.68 -15.92
CA GLU A 107 -17.57 -3.16 -17.11
C GLU A 107 -18.14 -2.02 -17.94
N GLN A 108 -18.79 -1.02 -17.31
CA GLN A 108 -19.37 0.13 -18.00
C GLN A 108 -18.32 0.92 -18.79
N TYR A 109 -17.13 1.09 -18.25
CA TYR A 109 -16.07 1.90 -18.86
C TYR A 109 -14.97 1.08 -19.54
N HIS A 110 -15.05 -0.25 -19.48
CA HIS A 110 -14.05 -1.19 -20.03
C HIS A 110 -12.60 -0.87 -19.61
N CYS A 111 -12.42 -0.33 -18.40
CA CYS A 111 -11.11 0.10 -17.91
C CYS A 111 -10.30 -1.05 -17.29
N ASP A 112 -9.01 -0.82 -17.06
CA ASP A 112 -8.06 -1.81 -16.54
C ASP A 112 -8.28 -2.07 -15.06
N PHE A 113 -8.64 -1.02 -14.31
CA PHE A 113 -9.03 -1.12 -12.91
C PHE A 113 -9.99 -0.01 -12.48
N VAL A 114 -10.67 -0.25 -11.38
CA VAL A 114 -11.51 0.74 -10.68
C VAL A 114 -11.06 0.79 -9.23
N PHE A 115 -11.11 1.97 -8.62
CA PHE A 115 -10.87 2.11 -7.19
C PHE A 115 -11.83 3.09 -6.54
N CYS A 116 -12.03 2.92 -5.23
CA CYS A 116 -12.88 3.76 -4.40
C CYS A 116 -12.08 4.41 -3.27
N ASP A 117 -12.76 5.21 -2.44
CA ASP A 117 -12.23 5.71 -1.19
C ASP A 117 -12.31 4.62 -0.10
N LEU A 118 -11.56 4.83 0.99
CA LEU A 118 -11.67 4.00 2.18
C LEU A 118 -12.24 4.79 3.37
N ILE A 119 -12.88 4.07 4.28
CA ILE A 119 -13.27 4.58 5.60
C ILE A 119 -12.23 4.07 6.60
N ARG A 120 -11.54 4.99 7.27
CA ARG A 120 -10.65 4.64 8.37
C ARG A 120 -11.45 4.52 9.66
N ILE A 121 -11.37 3.34 10.28
CA ILE A 121 -12.00 3.01 11.55
C ILE A 121 -10.91 2.89 12.62
N GLU A 122 -11.03 3.69 13.67
CA GLU A 122 -10.12 3.71 14.81
C GLU A 122 -10.92 3.70 16.12
N SER A 123 -10.52 2.83 17.06
CA SER A 123 -11.23 2.71 18.34
C SER A 123 -11.33 4.06 19.06
N GLY A 124 -12.55 4.41 19.52
CA GLY A 124 -12.81 5.65 20.25
C GLY A 124 -12.87 6.91 19.36
N LYS A 125 -12.81 6.79 18.04
CA LYS A 125 -12.92 7.93 17.09
C LYS A 125 -14.03 7.69 16.08
N PRO A 126 -14.68 8.75 15.57
CA PRO A 126 -15.62 8.62 14.47
C PRO A 126 -14.91 8.11 13.20
N PRO A 127 -15.60 7.29 12.38
CA PRO A 127 -15.06 6.88 11.08
C PRO A 127 -14.72 8.08 10.20
N THR A 128 -13.60 8.00 9.47
CA THR A 128 -13.16 9.10 8.61
C THR A 128 -12.95 8.63 7.18
N LEU A 129 -13.59 9.32 6.23
CA LEU A 129 -13.38 9.10 4.81
C LEU A 129 -11.98 9.56 4.40
N ARG A 130 -11.28 8.71 3.65
CA ARG A 130 -9.98 8.99 3.05
C ARG A 130 -10.08 8.89 1.55
N SER A 131 -9.90 10.03 0.89
CA SER A 131 -9.99 10.16 -0.57
C SER A 131 -8.63 10.43 -1.19
N ALA A 132 -8.42 9.90 -2.40
CA ALA A 132 -7.25 10.23 -3.19
C ALA A 132 -7.25 11.70 -3.65
N SER A 133 -6.07 12.22 -4.00
CA SER A 133 -5.87 13.60 -4.48
C SER A 133 -6.45 13.88 -5.87
N LEU A 134 -7.04 12.88 -6.53
CA LEU A 134 -7.64 12.99 -7.85
C LEU A 134 -9.10 13.46 -7.80
N HIS A 135 -9.61 13.95 -8.93
CA HIS A 135 -11.05 14.10 -9.15
C HIS A 135 -11.68 12.74 -9.49
N GLY A 136 -12.94 12.52 -9.05
CA GLY A 136 -13.66 11.32 -9.42
C GLY A 136 -13.94 11.22 -10.92
N GLY A 137 -14.20 9.98 -11.41
CA GLY A 137 -14.60 9.71 -12.78
C GLY A 137 -13.58 8.90 -13.58
N TYR A 138 -13.81 8.84 -14.89
CA TYR A 138 -13.00 8.08 -15.84
C TYR A 138 -11.70 8.81 -16.21
N TYR A 139 -10.62 8.02 -16.30
CA TYR A 139 -9.29 8.43 -16.71
C TYR A 139 -8.83 7.57 -17.88
N ASP A 140 -8.72 8.17 -19.06
CA ASP A 140 -8.00 7.60 -20.21
C ASP A 140 -6.49 7.83 -20.09
N LYS A 141 -5.69 7.25 -20.96
CA LYS A 141 -4.22 7.39 -20.93
C LYS A 141 -3.76 8.85 -20.99
N ARG A 142 -4.46 9.72 -21.74
CA ARG A 142 -4.13 11.16 -21.82
C ARG A 142 -4.34 11.84 -20.47
N LYS A 143 -5.46 11.57 -19.81
CA LYS A 143 -5.77 12.13 -18.48
C LYS A 143 -4.86 11.54 -17.39
N ILE A 144 -4.49 10.25 -17.49
CA ILE A 144 -3.50 9.61 -16.63
C ILE A 144 -2.16 10.35 -16.74
N LYS A 145 -1.64 10.56 -17.94
CA LYS A 145 -0.37 11.28 -18.14
C LYS A 145 -0.41 12.70 -17.58
N ARG A 146 -1.53 13.40 -17.73
CA ARG A 146 -1.68 14.78 -17.27
C ARG A 146 -1.88 14.92 -15.77
N CYS A 147 -2.66 14.04 -15.15
CA CYS A 147 -3.14 14.21 -13.77
C CYS A 147 -2.51 13.25 -12.76
N VAL A 148 -2.08 12.05 -13.23
CA VAL A 148 -1.53 11.00 -12.34
C VAL A 148 -0.01 10.97 -12.40
N PHE A 149 0.60 10.98 -13.58
CA PHE A 149 2.05 10.93 -13.71
C PHE A 149 2.79 12.01 -12.92
N PRO A 150 2.31 13.28 -12.81
CA PRO A 150 2.97 14.28 -11.98
C PRO A 150 3.06 13.96 -10.48
N GLN A 151 2.30 12.97 -10.02
CA GLN A 151 2.20 12.56 -8.61
C GLN A 151 2.10 11.04 -8.43
N LEU A 152 2.51 10.23 -9.41
CA LEU A 152 2.30 8.79 -9.43
C LEU A 152 3.00 8.06 -8.29
N ILE A 153 4.27 8.41 -8.03
CA ILE A 153 5.12 7.79 -7.02
C ILE A 153 5.06 8.57 -5.71
N MET A 154 5.25 9.90 -5.80
CA MET A 154 5.30 10.79 -4.65
C MET A 154 4.86 12.21 -5.05
N ARG A 155 4.13 12.89 -4.17
CA ARG A 155 3.71 14.28 -4.36
C ARG A 155 4.78 15.26 -3.88
N ASP A 156 4.69 16.51 -4.33
CA ASP A 156 5.63 17.60 -3.97
C ASP A 156 5.65 17.94 -2.47
N ASP A 157 4.58 17.61 -1.75
CA ASP A 157 4.43 17.80 -0.31
C ASP A 157 4.91 16.60 0.53
N LEU A 158 5.60 15.63 -0.08
CA LEU A 158 6.05 14.36 0.51
C LEU A 158 4.91 13.42 0.92
N GLU A 159 3.71 13.63 0.43
CA GLU A 159 2.61 12.68 0.57
C GLU A 159 2.63 11.64 -0.55
N TYR A 160 2.03 10.51 -0.30
CA TYR A 160 1.92 9.43 -1.28
C TYR A 160 1.16 9.84 -2.55
N GLY A 161 1.46 9.17 -3.62
CA GLY A 161 0.67 9.23 -4.85
C GLY A 161 -0.78 8.78 -4.66
N PRO A 162 -1.65 9.06 -5.65
CA PRO A 162 -3.09 8.83 -5.51
C PRO A 162 -3.53 7.37 -5.57
N LEU A 163 -2.67 6.45 -6.02
CA LEU A 163 -2.96 5.04 -6.23
C LEU A 163 -2.18 4.18 -5.21
N LEU A 164 -2.34 4.44 -3.92
CA LEU A 164 -1.50 3.80 -2.91
C LEU A 164 -1.96 2.38 -2.55
N SER A 165 -3.25 2.17 -2.27
CA SER A 165 -3.74 0.90 -1.75
C SER A 165 -4.33 0.00 -2.83
N VAL A 166 -3.88 -1.25 -2.89
CA VAL A 166 -4.46 -2.26 -3.78
C VAL A 166 -5.80 -2.79 -3.28
N CYS A 167 -6.07 -2.65 -1.98
CA CYS A 167 -7.27 -3.20 -1.34
C CYS A 167 -8.56 -2.44 -1.71
N VAL A 168 -8.45 -1.17 -2.12
CA VAL A 168 -9.60 -0.39 -2.59
C VAL A 168 -9.88 -0.58 -4.09
N CYS A 169 -9.16 -1.50 -4.75
CA CYS A 169 -9.18 -1.67 -6.21
C CYS A 169 -9.83 -2.97 -6.64
N LEU A 170 -10.44 -2.94 -7.82
CA LEU A 170 -10.79 -4.12 -8.62
C LEU A 170 -10.02 -4.04 -9.94
N TYR A 171 -9.19 -5.03 -10.22
CA TYR A 171 -8.33 -5.10 -11.40
C TYR A 171 -8.88 -6.09 -12.43
N ARG A 172 -8.76 -5.79 -13.71
CA ARG A 172 -8.96 -6.77 -14.78
C ARG A 172 -7.80 -7.78 -14.77
N THR A 173 -8.09 -9.06 -14.72
CA THR A 173 -7.07 -10.13 -14.66
C THR A 173 -6.16 -10.13 -15.89
N SER A 174 -6.71 -9.87 -17.09
CA SER A 174 -5.92 -9.77 -18.32
C SER A 174 -4.90 -8.63 -18.26
N PHE A 175 -5.26 -7.47 -17.70
CA PHE A 175 -4.36 -6.35 -17.51
C PHE A 175 -3.17 -6.71 -16.59
N LEU A 176 -3.45 -7.38 -15.46
CA LEU A 176 -2.38 -7.82 -14.56
C LEU A 176 -1.43 -8.82 -15.23
N LYS A 177 -1.97 -9.77 -16.02
CA LYS A 177 -1.21 -10.78 -16.74
C LYS A 177 -0.40 -10.20 -17.89
N GLU A 178 -0.99 -9.33 -18.72
CA GLU A 178 -0.34 -8.68 -19.87
C GLU A 178 0.89 -7.90 -19.47
N HIS A 179 0.83 -7.23 -18.33
CA HIS A 179 1.93 -6.41 -17.83
C HIS A 179 2.78 -7.08 -16.75
N ASP A 180 2.60 -8.38 -16.49
CA ASP A 180 3.26 -9.16 -15.43
C ASP A 180 3.30 -8.43 -14.08
N LEU A 181 2.15 -7.83 -13.71
CA LEU A 181 2.03 -7.07 -12.47
C LEU A 181 1.97 -8.02 -11.27
N ARG A 182 3.04 -8.01 -10.48
CA ARG A 182 3.20 -8.82 -9.26
C ARG A 182 3.79 -7.97 -8.15
N PHE A 183 3.60 -8.42 -6.91
CA PHE A 183 4.25 -7.82 -5.76
C PHE A 183 5.72 -8.25 -5.71
N ASP A 184 6.62 -7.31 -5.42
CA ASP A 184 8.04 -7.65 -5.23
C ASP A 184 8.24 -8.22 -3.82
N GLU A 185 8.57 -9.52 -3.74
CA GLU A 185 8.72 -10.24 -2.46
C GLU A 185 9.97 -9.79 -1.66
N THR A 186 10.88 -9.06 -2.29
CA THR A 186 12.04 -8.46 -1.61
C THR A 186 11.69 -7.14 -0.90
N VAL A 187 10.53 -6.55 -1.21
CA VAL A 187 10.01 -5.32 -0.59
C VAL A 187 9.05 -5.71 0.54
N ARG A 188 9.53 -5.59 1.77
CA ARG A 188 8.78 -6.02 2.95
C ARG A 188 7.74 -5.00 3.43
N TYR A 189 7.95 -3.73 3.17
CA TYR A 189 7.09 -2.63 3.64
C TYR A 189 6.74 -1.72 2.49
N SER A 190 5.49 -1.29 2.43
CA SER A 190 4.94 -0.41 1.39
C SER A 190 5.02 -1.02 -0.02
N GLU A 191 4.90 -2.33 -0.12
CA GLU A 191 4.86 -3.10 -1.37
C GLU A 191 3.75 -2.62 -2.32
N ASP A 192 2.64 -2.15 -1.74
CA ASP A 192 1.52 -1.54 -2.46
C ASP A 192 1.95 -0.32 -3.28
N ASN A 193 2.89 0.48 -2.76
CA ASN A 193 3.37 1.68 -3.44
C ASN A 193 4.05 1.32 -4.77
N LEU A 194 4.94 0.32 -4.74
CA LEU A 194 5.61 -0.17 -5.96
C LEU A 194 4.61 -0.77 -6.95
N PHE A 195 3.72 -1.65 -6.47
CA PHE A 195 2.71 -2.29 -7.31
C PHE A 195 1.77 -1.26 -7.96
N SER A 196 1.25 -0.33 -7.17
CA SER A 196 0.31 0.69 -7.63
C SER A 196 0.95 1.70 -8.58
N ALA A 197 2.23 2.05 -8.37
CA ALA A 197 2.98 2.87 -9.32
C ALA A 197 3.12 2.15 -10.68
N CYS A 198 3.46 0.85 -10.69
CA CYS A 198 3.52 0.04 -11.90
C CYS A 198 2.14 -0.05 -12.58
N ALA A 199 1.08 -0.35 -11.83
CA ALA A 199 -0.28 -0.44 -12.36
C ALA A 199 -0.74 0.89 -12.96
N GLY A 200 -0.55 2.00 -12.25
CA GLY A 200 -0.92 3.34 -12.73
C GLY A 200 -0.14 3.78 -13.97
N TYR A 201 1.14 3.41 -14.07
CA TYR A 201 1.95 3.69 -15.26
C TYR A 201 1.51 2.87 -16.48
N ARG A 202 1.24 1.56 -16.29
CA ARG A 202 0.85 0.64 -17.36
C ARG A 202 -0.58 0.84 -17.85
N ALA A 203 -1.50 1.26 -16.97
CA ALA A 203 -2.92 1.39 -17.31
C ALA A 203 -3.16 2.24 -18.54
N ALA A 204 -4.03 1.75 -19.43
CA ALA A 204 -4.63 2.51 -20.52
C ALA A 204 -5.79 3.37 -19.99
N SER A 205 -6.53 2.87 -19.00
CA SER A 205 -7.62 3.60 -18.37
C SER A 205 -7.97 3.06 -16.99
N PHE A 206 -8.59 3.92 -16.15
CA PHE A 206 -9.20 3.51 -14.89
C PHE A 206 -10.40 4.40 -14.52
N PHE A 207 -11.19 3.99 -13.56
CA PHE A 207 -12.26 4.79 -12.99
C PHE A 207 -12.06 4.99 -11.49
N TYR A 208 -12.26 6.22 -10.97
CA TYR A 208 -12.20 6.55 -9.56
C TYR A 208 -13.56 6.91 -9.00
N LEU A 209 -14.03 6.14 -8.03
CA LEU A 209 -15.28 6.33 -7.28
C LEU A 209 -15.03 7.24 -6.07
N LYS A 210 -14.82 8.54 -6.32
CA LYS A 210 -14.59 9.53 -5.26
C LYS A 210 -15.82 9.74 -4.40
N GLY A 211 -15.63 9.85 -3.08
CA GLY A 211 -16.70 10.05 -2.11
C GLY A 211 -17.38 8.75 -1.67
N GLN A 212 -17.02 7.61 -2.27
CA GLN A 212 -17.57 6.30 -1.91
C GLN A 212 -16.54 5.51 -1.10
N GLY A 213 -16.68 5.52 0.22
CA GLY A 213 -15.86 4.75 1.14
C GLY A 213 -16.43 3.34 1.30
N LEU A 214 -16.12 2.45 0.37
CA LEU A 214 -16.66 1.08 0.35
C LEU A 214 -15.72 0.06 1.00
N TYR A 215 -14.49 0.43 1.30
CA TYR A 215 -13.50 -0.37 2.02
C TYR A 215 -13.30 0.22 3.41
N GLU A 216 -13.38 -0.61 4.46
CA GLU A 216 -13.25 -0.22 5.86
C GLU A 216 -11.90 -0.66 6.40
N TYR A 217 -10.96 0.29 6.45
CA TYR A 217 -9.63 0.09 7.02
C TYR A 217 -9.68 0.20 8.54
N HIS A 218 -9.44 -0.91 9.23
CA HIS A 218 -9.43 -0.97 10.69
C HIS A 218 -8.02 -0.79 11.24
N ARG A 219 -7.80 0.29 12.00
CA ARG A 219 -6.50 0.50 12.65
C ARG A 219 -6.38 -0.39 13.89
N ASN A 220 -5.67 -1.48 13.76
CA ASN A 220 -5.46 -2.45 14.82
C ASN A 220 -4.11 -2.24 15.50
N PRO A 221 -4.02 -2.36 16.86
CA PRO A 221 -2.74 -2.45 17.55
C PRO A 221 -1.93 -3.66 17.05
N GLY A 222 -0.63 -3.45 16.76
CA GLY A 222 0.25 -4.53 16.30
C GLY A 222 0.20 -4.80 14.78
N SER A 223 -0.62 -4.08 14.00
CA SER A 223 -0.55 -4.17 12.53
C SER A 223 0.80 -3.67 12.00
N ILE A 224 1.16 -4.10 10.78
CA ILE A 224 2.40 -3.69 10.11
C ILE A 224 2.53 -2.16 10.03
N THR A 225 1.41 -1.45 9.92
CA THR A 225 1.38 0.02 9.82
C THR A 225 1.53 0.72 11.17
N THR A 226 1.24 0.06 12.29
CA THR A 226 1.29 0.63 13.65
C THR A 226 2.54 0.27 14.43
N THR A 227 3.29 -0.77 14.01
CA THR A 227 4.52 -1.18 14.67
C THR A 227 5.72 -0.35 14.24
N HIS A 228 6.59 0.00 15.20
CA HIS A 228 7.85 0.67 14.90
C HIS A 228 8.80 -0.24 14.12
N LYS A 229 9.26 0.24 12.98
CA LYS A 229 10.09 -0.53 12.03
C LYS A 229 11.54 -0.05 12.11
N ALA A 230 12.23 -0.42 13.18
CA ALA A 230 13.61 0.02 13.44
C ALA A 230 14.60 -0.29 12.30
N ASP A 231 14.35 -1.34 11.51
CA ASP A 231 15.22 -1.79 10.41
C ASP A 231 14.58 -1.58 9.02
N ALA A 232 13.55 -0.70 8.93
CA ALA A 232 12.84 -0.47 7.67
C ALA A 232 13.71 0.20 6.59
N TRP A 233 14.78 0.92 6.97
CA TRP A 233 15.61 1.67 6.02
C TRP A 233 16.11 0.82 4.84
N GLU A 234 16.61 -0.37 5.10
CA GLU A 234 17.11 -1.24 4.03
C GLU A 234 15.99 -1.74 3.11
N SER A 235 14.79 -1.99 3.66
CA SER A 235 13.63 -2.33 2.84
C SER A 235 13.19 -1.15 1.97
N TYR A 236 13.16 0.05 2.52
CA TYR A 236 12.83 1.27 1.78
C TYR A 236 13.84 1.59 0.69
N LYS A 237 15.13 1.35 0.94
CA LYS A 237 16.18 1.48 -0.09
C LYS A 237 15.98 0.49 -1.23
N ARG A 238 15.69 -0.77 -0.93
CA ARG A 238 15.39 -1.77 -1.98
C ARG A 238 14.21 -1.34 -2.83
N MET A 239 13.11 -0.88 -2.20
CA MET A 239 11.96 -0.35 -2.93
C MET A 239 12.35 0.85 -3.81
N HIS A 240 13.12 1.80 -3.28
CA HIS A 240 13.61 2.94 -4.05
C HIS A 240 14.46 2.51 -5.25
N GLN A 241 15.38 1.55 -5.07
CA GLN A 241 16.19 1.00 -6.16
C GLN A 241 15.32 0.36 -7.26
N LYS A 242 14.28 -0.38 -6.89
CA LYS A 242 13.31 -0.95 -7.84
C LYS A 242 12.55 0.13 -8.59
N LEU A 243 12.06 1.16 -7.90
CA LEU A 243 11.40 2.31 -8.54
C LEU A 243 12.36 3.04 -9.49
N CYS A 244 13.63 3.27 -9.12
CA CYS A 244 14.62 3.85 -10.01
C CYS A 244 14.83 3.01 -11.25
N ALA A 245 15.00 1.69 -11.11
CA ALA A 245 15.17 0.78 -12.24
C ALA A 245 13.98 0.82 -13.23
N LEU A 246 12.77 1.01 -12.71
CA LEU A 246 11.56 1.03 -13.53
C LEU A 246 11.23 2.41 -14.13
N PHE A 247 11.56 3.50 -13.44
CA PHE A 247 11.03 4.82 -13.74
C PHE A 247 12.08 5.88 -14.10
N GLN A 248 13.38 5.64 -13.84
CA GLN A 248 14.44 6.65 -14.06
C GLN A 248 14.57 7.08 -15.53
N ASN A 249 14.33 6.16 -16.48
CA ASN A 249 14.49 6.39 -17.92
C ASN A 249 13.16 6.18 -18.68
N CYS A 250 12.03 6.50 -18.07
CA CYS A 250 10.75 6.37 -18.74
C CYS A 250 10.58 7.40 -19.86
N PRO A 251 10.28 6.98 -21.10
CA PRO A 251 10.18 7.90 -22.23
C PRO A 251 8.93 8.79 -22.16
N GLU A 252 7.91 8.39 -21.40
CA GLU A 252 6.61 9.05 -21.36
C GLU A 252 6.53 10.20 -20.35
N TYR A 253 7.40 10.18 -19.32
CA TYR A 253 7.41 11.19 -18.27
C TYR A 253 8.73 11.12 -17.46
N ASP A 254 9.26 12.28 -17.05
CA ASP A 254 10.43 12.36 -16.15
C ASP A 254 9.99 12.22 -14.69
N PHE A 255 10.26 11.06 -14.11
CA PHE A 255 9.95 10.75 -12.71
C PHE A 255 11.09 11.09 -11.73
N SER A 256 12.22 11.63 -12.20
CA SER A 256 13.43 11.86 -11.38
C SER A 256 13.12 12.62 -10.09
N ARG A 257 12.30 13.69 -10.19
CA ARG A 257 11.87 14.48 -9.03
C ARG A 257 11.09 13.63 -8.01
N GLN A 258 10.17 12.80 -8.47
CA GLN A 258 9.36 11.95 -7.58
C GLN A 258 10.20 10.85 -6.92
N LEU A 259 11.22 10.33 -7.62
CA LEU A 259 12.18 9.39 -7.06
C LEU A 259 13.01 10.04 -5.94
N ASP A 260 13.46 11.30 -6.13
CA ASP A 260 14.14 12.05 -5.08
C ASP A 260 13.21 12.27 -3.86
N LEU A 261 11.96 12.66 -4.09
CA LEU A 261 10.96 12.82 -3.01
C LEU A 261 10.67 11.51 -2.29
N HIS A 262 10.62 10.40 -3.00
CA HIS A 262 10.40 9.08 -2.44
C HIS A 262 11.48 8.69 -1.42
N ILE A 263 12.76 8.80 -1.77
CA ILE A 263 13.84 8.43 -0.83
C ILE A 263 13.87 9.38 0.38
N ILE A 264 13.55 10.65 0.20
CA ILE A 264 13.44 11.64 1.28
C ILE A 264 12.29 11.26 2.23
N HIS A 265 11.09 10.96 1.69
CA HIS A 265 9.93 10.55 2.49
C HIS A 265 10.27 9.34 3.37
N TYR A 266 10.85 8.30 2.77
CA TYR A 266 11.15 7.08 3.50
C TYR A 266 12.36 7.21 4.45
N ALA A 267 13.27 8.14 4.21
CA ALA A 267 14.27 8.51 5.18
C ALA A 267 13.63 9.18 6.42
N CYS A 268 12.66 10.07 6.21
CA CYS A 268 11.89 10.67 7.31
C CYS A 268 11.12 9.61 8.13
N ALA A 269 10.50 8.64 7.44
CA ALA A 269 9.80 7.54 8.09
C ALA A 269 10.74 6.62 8.88
N ALA A 270 11.90 6.26 8.30
CA ALA A 270 12.92 5.44 8.96
C ALA A 270 13.49 6.13 10.20
N LEU A 271 13.81 7.42 10.09
CA LEU A 271 14.27 8.23 11.24
C LEU A 271 13.22 8.26 12.37
N GLY A 272 11.92 8.38 12.03
CA GLY A 272 10.84 8.26 13.01
C GLY A 272 10.85 6.91 13.74
N GLY A 273 11.11 5.82 13.04
CA GLY A 273 11.20 4.47 13.63
C GLY A 273 12.41 4.27 14.55
N VAL A 274 13.51 5.02 14.32
CA VAL A 274 14.72 4.94 15.16
C VAL A 274 14.47 5.43 16.59
N CYS A 275 13.48 6.29 16.82
CA CYS A 275 13.14 6.79 18.16
C CYS A 275 12.81 5.66 19.15
N ALA A 276 12.21 4.57 18.69
CA ALA A 276 11.83 3.43 19.51
C ALA A 276 13.02 2.56 19.95
N LEU A 277 14.24 2.84 19.49
CA LEU A 277 15.44 2.09 19.81
C LEU A 277 16.14 2.62 21.07
N PRO A 278 16.97 1.78 21.74
CA PRO A 278 17.88 2.24 22.80
C PRO A 278 18.80 3.37 22.29
N LYS A 279 19.03 4.39 23.13
CA LYS A 279 19.83 5.57 22.76
C LYS A 279 21.21 5.26 22.17
N VAL A 280 21.83 4.16 22.61
CA VAL A 280 23.15 3.69 22.14
C VAL A 280 23.10 3.32 20.65
N GLU A 281 21.98 2.78 20.17
CA GLU A 281 21.81 2.36 18.77
C GLU A 281 21.32 3.49 17.86
N GLN A 282 20.58 4.46 18.42
CA GLN A 282 19.98 5.55 17.63
C GLN A 282 21.00 6.31 16.80
N LYS A 283 22.13 6.72 17.41
CA LYS A 283 23.16 7.51 16.72
C LYS A 283 23.71 6.82 15.48
N SER A 284 24.11 5.55 15.63
CA SER A 284 24.66 4.76 14.52
C SER A 284 23.67 4.60 13.36
N LYS A 285 22.37 4.34 13.69
CA LYS A 285 21.34 4.19 12.65
C LYS A 285 21.00 5.52 11.98
N ILE A 286 20.96 6.62 12.73
CA ILE A 286 20.78 7.97 12.15
C ILE A 286 21.94 8.29 11.22
N ASP A 287 23.19 8.10 11.66
CA ASP A 287 24.38 8.32 10.82
C ASP A 287 24.34 7.52 9.53
N ARG A 288 23.92 6.25 9.60
CA ARG A 288 23.77 5.39 8.42
C ARG A 288 22.74 5.93 7.43
N ILE A 289 21.59 6.41 7.91
CA ILE A 289 20.55 7.00 7.05
C ILE A 289 21.05 8.31 6.43
N LEU A 290 21.60 9.23 7.24
CA LEU A 290 22.04 10.55 6.78
C LEU A 290 23.23 10.50 5.82
N ASN A 291 24.01 9.43 5.87
CA ASN A 291 25.18 9.22 4.98
C ASN A 291 24.87 8.39 3.74
N ASP A 292 23.61 8.01 3.50
CA ASP A 292 23.22 7.30 2.28
C ASP A 292 23.39 8.16 1.03
N GLU A 293 24.04 7.63 0.00
CA GLU A 293 24.40 8.39 -1.21
C GLU A 293 23.19 8.79 -2.07
N ALA A 294 22.15 7.94 -2.12
CA ALA A 294 20.93 8.28 -2.85
C ALA A 294 20.18 9.41 -2.14
N LEU A 295 20.10 9.36 -0.81
CA LEU A 295 19.49 10.42 -0.01
C LEU A 295 20.26 11.75 -0.13
N LYS A 296 21.58 11.72 -0.11
CA LYS A 296 22.41 12.92 -0.27
C LYS A 296 22.15 13.62 -1.60
N ARG A 297 22.12 12.86 -2.69
CA ARG A 297 21.82 13.39 -4.04
C ARG A 297 20.42 14.00 -4.09
N ALA A 298 19.42 13.28 -3.58
CA ALA A 298 18.03 13.75 -3.55
C ALA A 298 17.88 15.07 -2.77
N LEU A 299 18.55 15.22 -1.61
CA LEU A 299 18.49 16.44 -0.81
C LEU A 299 19.20 17.64 -1.47
N GLN A 300 20.24 17.42 -2.29
CA GLN A 300 20.91 18.47 -3.06
C GLN A 300 19.99 19.11 -4.10
N ASN A 301 19.11 18.32 -4.73
CA ASN A 301 18.16 18.79 -5.73
C ASN A 301 17.02 19.65 -5.13
N ARG A 302 16.88 19.69 -3.80
CA ARG A 302 15.82 20.43 -3.06
C ARG A 302 14.43 20.30 -3.68
N PRO A 303 13.94 19.08 -3.92
CA PRO A 303 12.70 18.90 -4.66
C PRO A 303 11.44 19.30 -3.86
N VAL A 304 11.56 19.47 -2.54
CA VAL A 304 10.42 19.63 -1.62
C VAL A 304 9.88 21.05 -1.62
N ARG A 305 8.55 21.20 -1.74
CA ARG A 305 7.83 22.48 -1.71
C ARG A 305 6.61 22.37 -0.79
N HIS A 306 6.18 23.50 -0.25
CA HIS A 306 4.93 23.61 0.54
C HIS A 306 4.82 22.61 1.71
N ILE A 307 5.92 22.41 2.45
CA ILE A 307 5.97 21.48 3.57
C ILE A 307 5.71 22.18 4.92
N PRO A 308 5.16 21.47 5.92
CA PRO A 308 5.01 21.99 7.27
C PRO A 308 6.36 22.38 7.88
N PHE A 309 6.37 23.43 8.70
CA PHE A 309 7.60 23.96 9.33
C PHE A 309 8.41 22.88 10.09
N LYS A 310 7.72 21.98 10.81
CA LYS A 310 8.37 20.87 11.52
C LYS A 310 9.13 19.93 10.58
N LEU A 311 8.57 19.66 9.41
CA LEU A 311 9.22 18.82 8.41
C LEU A 311 10.39 19.56 7.75
N ALA A 312 10.26 20.88 7.55
CA ALA A 312 11.36 21.70 7.02
C ALA A 312 12.61 21.64 7.92
N ILE A 313 12.43 21.70 9.25
CA ILE A 313 13.55 21.55 10.22
C ILE A 313 14.19 20.16 10.06
N GLN A 314 13.39 19.11 9.99
CA GLN A 314 13.89 17.73 9.78
C GLN A 314 14.73 17.63 8.51
N LEU A 315 14.24 18.17 7.40
CA LEU A 315 14.97 18.17 6.13
C LEU A 315 16.27 18.98 6.17
N LEU A 316 16.29 20.12 6.88
CA LEU A 316 17.53 20.87 7.11
C LEU A 316 18.54 20.04 7.90
N CYS A 317 18.12 19.39 8.99
CA CYS A 317 19.00 18.51 9.76
C CYS A 317 19.54 17.35 8.91
N MET A 318 18.72 16.80 8.01
CA MET A 318 19.14 15.74 7.06
C MET A 318 20.14 16.30 6.04
N GLN A 319 19.87 17.47 5.46
CA GLN A 319 20.73 18.10 4.45
C GLN A 319 22.12 18.42 5.00
N TYR A 320 22.21 18.94 6.22
CA TYR A 320 23.47 19.26 6.89
C TYR A 320 24.06 18.10 7.68
N ARG A 321 23.41 16.91 7.65
CA ARG A 321 23.86 15.68 8.34
C ARG A 321 24.12 15.89 9.82
N CYS A 322 23.31 16.72 10.44
CA CYS A 322 23.52 17.08 11.84
C CYS A 322 22.88 16.06 12.76
N THR A 323 23.55 14.91 12.98
CA THR A 323 23.09 13.82 13.84
C THR A 323 22.72 14.29 15.25
N PRO A 324 23.49 15.16 15.95
CA PRO A 324 23.10 15.62 17.27
C PRO A 324 21.76 16.37 17.28
N LEU A 325 21.55 17.29 16.31
CA LEU A 325 20.29 18.01 16.17
C LEU A 325 19.14 17.08 15.79
N MET A 326 19.40 16.09 14.93
CA MET A 326 18.40 15.08 14.58
C MET A 326 17.99 14.26 15.80
N CYS A 327 18.94 13.81 16.63
CA CYS A 327 18.64 13.11 17.88
C CYS A 327 17.76 13.95 18.81
N LEU A 328 18.11 15.22 19.03
CA LEU A 328 17.33 16.13 19.86
C LEU A 328 15.92 16.38 19.29
N TRP A 329 15.81 16.52 17.98
CA TRP A 329 14.53 16.75 17.30
C TRP A 329 13.61 15.54 17.41
N LEU A 330 14.14 14.33 17.25
CA LEU A 330 13.40 13.08 17.39
C LEU A 330 12.91 12.86 18.83
N GLN A 331 13.74 13.12 19.84
CA GLN A 331 13.35 13.00 21.26
C GLN A 331 12.19 13.94 21.64
N ARG A 332 12.15 15.16 21.08
CA ARG A 332 11.02 16.08 21.30
C ARG A 332 9.71 15.62 20.67
N ARG A 333 9.75 14.77 19.63
CA ARG A 333 8.56 14.20 19.02
C ARG A 333 7.86 13.15 19.90
N GLU A 334 8.63 12.36 20.68
CA GLU A 334 8.07 11.36 21.59
C GLU A 334 7.22 11.98 22.71
N HIS A 335 7.48 13.24 23.09
CA HIS A 335 6.70 13.94 24.12
C HIS A 335 5.38 14.56 23.58
N TYR A 336 5.12 14.53 22.28
CA TYR A 336 3.93 15.14 21.66
C TYR A 336 3.13 14.18 20.76
N ALA A 337 3.43 12.88 20.75
CA ALA A 337 2.68 11.82 20.08
C ALA A 337 1.85 11.02 21.07
#